data_0ccaee7b5ef948dbd1babefa7c33465c
#
_entry.id   0ccaee7b5ef948dbd1babefa7c33465c
#
_cell.length_a   1.000
_cell.length_b   1.000
_cell.length_c   1.000
_cell.angle_alpha   90.00
_cell.angle_beta   90.00
_cell.angle_gamma   90.00
#
_symmetry.space_group_name_H-M   'P 1'
#
loop_
_entity.id
_entity.type
_entity.pdbx_description
1 polymer ?
#
loop_
_entity_poly.entity_id
_entity_poly.type
_entity_poly.pdbx_seq_one_letter_code
_entity_poly.pdbx_strand_id
1 'polypeptide(L)'
;MTDSKPKILVVDDEKHIRMLYQEELEREGYVVATADGEEPIENILARENPAVVILDIRLGPSRSGLDILQTIRSLDAELPVILCTAYDSFQHDLKSIAADFYVVKSVDLSELKDKVRQALARKR
;
A
#
# COMPACT_ATOMS: atom_id res chain seq x y z
N MET A 1 -5.81 27.57 0.55
CA MET A 1 -5.79 26.53 0.38
C MET A 1 -5.44 25.71 1.32
N THR A 2 -5.91 24.92 1.50
CA THR A 2 -5.57 24.13 2.51
C THR A 2 -4.61 23.14 2.12
N ASP A 3 -3.77 22.84 2.96
CA ASP A 3 -2.82 21.86 2.75
C ASP A 3 -3.41 20.53 3.07
N SER A 4 -4.06 19.94 2.12
CA SER A 4 -4.54 18.59 2.28
C SER A 4 -3.37 17.65 2.34
N LYS A 5 -3.26 16.92 3.43
CA LYS A 5 -2.24 15.91 3.55
C LYS A 5 -2.63 14.71 2.70
N PRO A 6 -1.68 14.13 1.97
CA PRO A 6 -1.99 12.93 1.20
C PRO A 6 -2.42 11.80 2.12
N LYS A 7 -3.39 11.02 1.66
CA LYS A 7 -3.87 9.87 2.42
C LYS A 7 -3.25 8.59 1.86
N ILE A 8 -2.74 7.77 2.76
CA ILE A 8 -2.13 6.49 2.41
C ILE A 8 -2.97 5.40 3.04
N LEU A 9 -3.30 4.39 2.24
CA LEU A 9 -4.00 3.21 2.74
C LEU A 9 -2.98 2.10 2.93
N VAL A 10 -2.93 1.53 4.13
CA VAL A 10 -2.06 0.39 4.44
C VAL A 10 -2.95 -0.84 4.60
N VAL A 11 -2.72 -1.87 3.78
CA VAL A 11 -3.46 -3.13 3.84
C VAL A 11 -2.49 -4.22 4.25
N ASP A 12 -2.66 -4.74 5.46
CA ASP A 12 -1.77 -5.76 6.02
C ASP A 12 -2.56 -6.48 7.11
N ASP A 13 -2.47 -7.82 7.16
CA ASP A 13 -3.24 -8.58 8.12
C ASP A 13 -2.62 -8.57 9.52
N GLU A 14 -1.39 -8.11 9.68
CA GLU A 14 -0.74 -8.07 10.99
C GLU A 14 -0.97 -6.72 11.64
N LYS A 15 -1.63 -6.74 12.79
CA LYS A 15 -2.00 -5.51 13.48
C LYS A 15 -0.79 -4.67 13.84
N HIS A 16 0.29 -5.31 14.33
CA HIS A 16 1.46 -4.55 14.76
C HIS A 16 2.16 -3.87 13.58
N ILE A 17 2.09 -4.46 12.39
CA ILE A 17 2.65 -3.83 11.19
C ILE A 17 1.80 -2.62 10.81
N ARG A 18 0.46 -2.77 10.83
CA ARG A 18 -0.41 -1.64 10.53
C ARG A 18 -0.15 -0.47 11.48
N MET A 19 0.02 -0.77 12.77
CA MET A 19 0.26 0.28 13.77
C MET A 19 1.62 0.95 13.55
N LEU A 20 2.64 0.16 13.27
CA LEU A 20 3.98 0.70 13.02
C LEU A 20 3.99 1.60 11.79
N TYR A 21 3.41 1.12 10.69
CA TYR A 21 3.39 1.89 9.46
C TYR A 21 2.56 3.16 9.63
N GLN A 22 1.43 3.06 10.33
CA GLN A 22 0.60 4.23 10.57
C GLN A 22 1.37 5.29 11.35
N GLU A 23 2.01 4.89 12.44
CA GLU A 23 2.75 5.82 13.26
C GLU A 23 3.88 6.48 12.49
N GLU A 24 4.67 5.70 11.76
CA GLU A 24 5.82 6.22 11.04
C GLU A 24 5.42 7.11 9.88
N LEU A 25 4.37 6.74 9.15
CA LEU A 25 3.94 7.55 8.02
C LEU A 25 3.24 8.83 8.48
N GLU A 26 2.54 8.78 9.60
CA GLU A 26 1.95 9.99 10.16
C GLU A 26 3.02 10.99 10.59
N ARG A 27 4.16 10.49 11.05
CA ARG A 27 5.28 11.37 11.38
C ARG A 27 5.84 12.07 10.15
N GLU A 28 5.67 11.46 8.97
CA GLU A 28 6.10 12.08 7.72
C GLU A 28 5.08 13.09 7.20
N GLY A 29 3.95 13.25 7.88
CA GLY A 29 2.95 14.23 7.49
C GLY A 29 1.79 13.69 6.70
N TYR A 30 1.64 12.36 6.61
CA TYR A 30 0.54 11.77 5.85
C TYR A 30 -0.64 11.45 6.75
N VAL A 31 -1.83 11.37 6.15
CA VAL A 31 -2.99 10.78 6.80
C VAL A 31 -3.00 9.29 6.43
N VAL A 32 -3.20 8.43 7.41
CA VAL A 32 -3.09 6.99 7.15
C VAL A 32 -4.40 6.29 7.53
N ALA A 33 -4.94 5.53 6.59
CA ALA A 33 -6.03 4.60 6.86
C ALA A 33 -5.44 3.19 6.80
N THR A 34 -5.99 2.28 7.59
CA THR A 34 -5.49 0.91 7.63
C THR A 34 -6.63 -0.07 7.39
N ALA A 35 -6.26 -1.24 6.85
CA ALA A 35 -7.21 -2.31 6.62
C ALA A 35 -6.50 -3.65 6.79
N ASP A 36 -7.24 -4.68 7.20
CA ASP A 36 -6.66 -5.99 7.44
C ASP A 36 -6.82 -6.97 6.26
N GLY A 37 -7.43 -6.51 5.18
CA GLY A 37 -7.65 -7.35 4.01
C GLY A 37 -8.98 -8.07 3.99
N GLU A 38 -9.80 -7.93 5.05
CA GLU A 38 -11.09 -8.62 5.10
C GLU A 38 -12.18 -7.87 4.36
N GLU A 39 -12.19 -6.56 4.47
CA GLU A 39 -13.22 -5.76 3.79
C GLU A 39 -12.90 -5.68 2.30
N PRO A 40 -13.90 -5.78 1.43
CA PRO A 40 -13.65 -5.61 -0.01
C PRO A 40 -12.95 -4.31 -0.31
N ILE A 41 -11.90 -4.37 -1.14
CA ILE A 41 -11.07 -3.20 -1.39
C ILE A 41 -11.85 -2.09 -2.08
N GLU A 42 -12.84 -2.45 -2.90
CA GLU A 42 -13.63 -1.44 -3.59
C GLU A 42 -14.39 -0.55 -2.60
N ASN A 43 -14.85 -1.11 -1.48
CA ASN A 43 -15.52 -0.33 -0.44
C ASN A 43 -14.55 0.61 0.24
N ILE A 44 -13.34 0.13 0.50
CA ILE A 44 -12.33 0.95 1.16
C ILE A 44 -11.89 2.10 0.27
N LEU A 45 -11.66 1.83 -1.02
CA LEU A 45 -11.22 2.86 -1.94
C LEU A 45 -12.29 3.94 -2.10
N ALA A 46 -13.57 3.54 -2.14
CA ALA A 46 -14.65 4.51 -2.27
C ALA A 46 -14.76 5.40 -1.04
N ARG A 47 -14.52 4.81 0.14
CA ARG A 47 -14.64 5.55 1.39
C ARG A 47 -13.43 6.42 1.68
N GLU A 48 -12.22 5.87 1.46
CA GLU A 48 -11.00 6.53 1.87
C GLU A 48 -10.36 7.37 0.78
N ASN A 49 -10.57 7.00 -0.47
CA ASN A 49 -9.98 7.71 -1.62
C ASN A 49 -8.49 7.99 -1.43
N PRO A 50 -7.66 6.97 -1.24
CA PRO A 50 -6.25 7.18 -0.93
C PRO A 50 -5.47 7.65 -2.15
N ALA A 51 -4.36 8.33 -1.89
CA ALA A 51 -3.44 8.74 -2.94
C ALA A 51 -2.43 7.63 -3.26
N VAL A 52 -2.18 6.73 -2.31
CA VAL A 52 -1.24 5.61 -2.47
C VAL A 52 -1.76 4.47 -1.63
N VAL A 53 -1.61 3.23 -2.12
CA VAL A 53 -1.93 2.02 -1.36
C VAL A 53 -0.64 1.25 -1.11
N ILE A 54 -0.40 0.89 0.15
CA ILE A 54 0.67 -0.02 0.53
C ILE A 54 -0.01 -1.34 0.83
N LEU A 55 0.37 -2.38 0.10
CA LEU A 55 -0.37 -3.63 0.07
C LEU A 55 0.55 -4.80 0.34
N ASP A 56 0.23 -5.60 1.36
CA ASP A 56 0.96 -6.82 1.65
C ASP A 56 0.54 -7.90 0.65
N ILE A 57 1.50 -8.68 0.19
CA ILE A 57 1.21 -9.77 -0.75
C ILE A 57 0.44 -10.89 -0.06
N ARG A 58 0.84 -11.24 1.17
CA ARG A 58 0.21 -12.33 1.88
C ARG A 58 -0.71 -11.82 2.96
N LEU A 59 -2.00 -12.03 2.80
CA LEU A 59 -3.03 -11.53 3.70
C LEU A 59 -3.79 -12.67 4.35
N GLY A 60 -3.05 -13.55 5.04
CA GLY A 60 -3.63 -14.72 5.66
C GLY A 60 -3.49 -15.95 4.78
N PRO A 61 -4.00 -17.08 5.24
CA PRO A 61 -3.74 -18.35 4.55
C PRO A 61 -4.42 -18.50 3.20
N SER A 62 -5.55 -17.81 2.98
CA SER A 62 -6.30 -17.97 1.75
C SER A 62 -6.46 -16.68 0.96
N ARG A 63 -5.74 -15.63 1.33
CA ARG A 63 -5.86 -14.36 0.64
C ARG A 63 -4.54 -13.90 0.08
N SER A 64 -4.61 -13.27 -1.08
CA SER A 64 -3.42 -12.74 -1.73
C SER A 64 -3.61 -11.27 -2.03
N GLY A 65 -2.61 -10.47 -1.68
CA GLY A 65 -2.59 -9.07 -2.07
C GLY A 65 -2.55 -8.89 -3.58
N LEU A 66 -2.09 -9.92 -4.30
CA LEU A 66 -2.07 -9.83 -5.77
C LEU A 66 -3.48 -9.79 -6.35
N ASP A 67 -4.42 -10.51 -5.74
CA ASP A 67 -5.82 -10.44 -6.17
C ASP A 67 -6.39 -9.06 -5.90
N ILE A 68 -6.05 -8.48 -4.74
CA ILE A 68 -6.49 -7.14 -4.40
C ILE A 68 -5.91 -6.13 -5.38
N LEU A 69 -4.63 -6.30 -5.75
CA LEU A 69 -4.00 -5.43 -6.73
C LEU A 69 -4.76 -5.44 -8.06
N GLN A 70 -5.16 -6.63 -8.51
CA GLN A 70 -5.91 -6.72 -9.76
C GLN A 70 -7.25 -5.99 -9.68
N THR A 71 -7.92 -6.12 -8.54
CA THR A 71 -9.18 -5.40 -8.34
C THR A 71 -8.94 -3.89 -8.36
N ILE A 72 -7.88 -3.43 -7.70
CA ILE A 72 -7.55 -2.01 -7.72
C ILE A 72 -7.31 -1.54 -9.15
N ARG A 73 -6.56 -2.31 -9.94
CA ARG A 73 -6.25 -1.90 -11.31
C ARG A 73 -7.49 -1.85 -12.20
N SER A 74 -8.48 -2.69 -11.92
CA SER A 74 -9.72 -2.63 -12.70
C SER A 74 -10.57 -1.42 -12.32
N LEU A 75 -10.40 -0.91 -11.09
CA LEU A 75 -11.17 0.25 -10.63
C LEU A 75 -10.44 1.56 -10.93
N ASP A 76 -9.12 1.57 -10.83
CA ASP A 76 -8.31 2.76 -11.04
C ASP A 76 -6.94 2.31 -11.51
N ALA A 77 -6.72 2.39 -12.80
CA ALA A 77 -5.47 1.91 -13.41
C ALA A 77 -4.27 2.75 -13.01
N GLU A 78 -4.50 3.96 -12.49
CA GLU A 78 -3.41 4.88 -12.20
C GLU A 78 -3.12 5.07 -10.72
N LEU A 79 -3.90 4.46 -9.85
CA LEU A 79 -3.66 4.58 -8.41
C LEU A 79 -2.33 3.92 -8.05
N PRO A 80 -1.38 4.68 -7.48
CA PRO A 80 -0.09 4.07 -7.13
C PRO A 80 -0.25 3.00 -6.07
N VAL A 81 0.36 1.85 -6.30
CA VAL A 81 0.35 0.73 -5.36
C VAL A 81 1.78 0.28 -5.11
N ILE A 82 2.14 0.20 -3.84
CA ILE A 82 3.43 -0.31 -3.39
C ILE A 82 3.17 -1.68 -2.77
N LEU A 83 3.75 -2.72 -3.36
CA LEU A 83 3.65 -4.05 -2.77
C LEU A 83 4.75 -4.24 -1.75
N CYS A 84 4.38 -4.72 -0.56
CA CYS A 84 5.32 -5.05 0.49
C CYS A 84 5.28 -6.54 0.76
N THR A 85 6.43 -7.14 0.97
CA THR A 85 6.48 -8.57 1.26
C THR A 85 7.68 -8.85 2.17
N ALA A 86 7.58 -9.92 2.93
CA ALA A 86 8.68 -10.37 3.77
C ALA A 86 9.75 -11.11 2.96
N TYR A 87 9.46 -11.45 1.70
CA TYR A 87 10.34 -12.29 0.90
C TYR A 87 10.73 -11.60 -0.40
N ASP A 88 12.03 -11.43 -0.63
CA ASP A 88 12.51 -10.82 -1.85
C ASP A 88 12.41 -11.75 -3.06
N SER A 89 12.19 -13.04 -2.82
CA SER A 89 12.05 -14.00 -3.92
C SER A 89 10.84 -13.72 -4.81
N PHE A 90 9.88 -12.93 -4.32
CA PHE A 90 8.73 -12.54 -5.13
C PHE A 90 9.04 -11.46 -6.16
N GLN A 91 10.24 -10.90 -6.12
CA GLN A 91 10.59 -9.77 -6.97
C GLN A 91 10.46 -10.09 -8.46
N HIS A 92 10.83 -11.30 -8.85
CA HIS A 92 10.75 -11.70 -10.25
C HIS A 92 9.31 -11.81 -10.73
N ASP A 93 8.45 -12.40 -9.90
CA ASP A 93 7.04 -12.53 -10.25
C ASP A 93 6.37 -11.18 -10.31
N LEU A 94 6.77 -10.27 -9.44
CA LEU A 94 6.16 -8.96 -9.36
C LEU A 94 6.48 -8.06 -10.52
N LYS A 95 7.52 -8.37 -11.31
CA LYS A 95 7.83 -7.58 -12.49
C LYS A 95 6.73 -7.65 -13.54
N SER A 96 5.94 -8.72 -13.53
CA SER A 96 4.86 -8.87 -14.50
C SER A 96 3.52 -8.39 -13.95
N ILE A 97 3.51 -7.81 -12.75
CA ILE A 97 2.28 -7.40 -12.08
C ILE A 97 2.16 -5.87 -12.15
N ALA A 98 0.96 -5.38 -12.06
CA ALA A 98 0.66 -3.96 -12.26
C ALA A 98 0.89 -3.11 -11.01
N ALA A 99 1.92 -3.41 -10.21
CA ALA A 99 2.31 -2.57 -9.10
C ALA A 99 3.31 -1.53 -9.57
N ASP A 100 3.32 -0.39 -8.91
CA ASP A 100 4.26 0.68 -9.24
C ASP A 100 5.59 0.48 -8.56
N PHE A 101 5.59 -0.06 -7.35
CA PHE A 101 6.80 -0.27 -6.58
C PHE A 101 6.72 -1.55 -5.78
N TYR A 102 7.88 -2.04 -5.40
CA TYR A 102 8.01 -3.26 -4.63
C TYR A 102 9.00 -2.99 -3.50
N VAL A 103 8.63 -3.36 -2.28
CA VAL A 103 9.48 -3.14 -1.11
C VAL A 103 9.50 -4.42 -0.28
N VAL A 104 10.69 -4.83 0.14
CA VAL A 104 10.84 -5.95 1.08
C VAL A 104 10.65 -5.39 2.50
N LYS A 105 9.81 -6.06 3.29
CA LYS A 105 9.53 -5.62 4.66
C LYS A 105 10.82 -5.61 5.48
N SER A 106 10.97 -4.56 6.29
CA SER A 106 12.15 -4.38 7.11
C SER A 106 11.77 -3.53 8.31
N VAL A 107 12.56 -3.62 9.38
CA VAL A 107 12.38 -2.72 10.52
C VAL A 107 12.81 -1.30 10.16
N ASP A 108 13.66 -1.17 9.14
CA ASP A 108 14.05 0.13 8.63
C ASP A 108 13.06 0.51 7.53
N LEU A 109 12.26 1.52 7.76
CA LEU A 109 11.21 1.94 6.84
C LEU A 109 11.68 3.00 5.83
N SER A 110 12.98 3.24 5.74
CA SER A 110 13.50 4.27 4.84
C SER A 110 13.12 4.02 3.39
N GLU A 111 13.24 2.76 2.95
CA GLU A 111 12.91 2.43 1.57
C GLU A 111 11.41 2.64 1.31
N LEU A 112 10.57 2.20 2.24
CA LEU A 112 9.13 2.37 2.11
C LEU A 112 8.76 3.85 2.02
N LYS A 113 9.34 4.66 2.92
CA LYS A 113 9.06 6.09 2.92
C LYS A 113 9.50 6.75 1.62
N ASP A 114 10.64 6.31 1.09
CA ASP A 114 11.13 6.83 -0.18
C ASP A 114 10.19 6.49 -1.33
N LYS A 115 9.69 5.25 -1.37
CA LYS A 115 8.77 4.84 -2.42
C LYS A 115 7.44 5.57 -2.32
N VAL A 116 6.99 5.86 -1.10
CA VAL A 116 5.78 6.67 -0.92
C VAL A 116 5.98 8.05 -1.53
N ARG A 117 7.12 8.68 -1.25
CA ARG A 117 7.41 10.00 -1.82
C ARG A 117 7.43 9.94 -3.34
N GLN A 118 8.05 8.91 -3.91
CA GLN A 118 8.10 8.76 -5.35
C GLN A 118 6.71 8.56 -5.95
N ALA A 119 5.89 7.75 -5.29
CA ALA A 119 4.53 7.49 -5.76
C ALA A 119 3.69 8.76 -5.75
N LEU A 120 3.82 9.56 -4.70
CA LEU A 120 3.05 10.79 -4.58
C LEU A 120 3.52 11.86 -5.56
N ALA A 121 4.77 11.80 -6.00
CA ALA A 121 5.30 12.76 -6.95
C ALA A 121 4.81 12.52 -8.37
N ARG A 122 4.27 11.33 -8.64
CA ARG A 122 3.75 11.02 -9.97
C ARG A 122 2.41 11.71 -10.17
N LYS A 123 2.24 12.31 -11.34
CA LYS A 123 0.96 12.94 -11.67
C LYS A 123 0.01 11.88 -12.20
N ARG A 124 -1.21 11.94 -11.77
CA ARG A 124 -2.23 11.02 -12.19
C ARG A 124 -3.07 11.61 -13.32
#